data_756af7b0b0931fda3ad99b155210eb84
#
_entry.id   756af7b0b0931fda3ad99b155210eb84
#
_cell.length_a   1.000
_cell.length_b   1.000
_cell.length_c   1.000
_cell.angle_alpha   90.00
_cell.angle_beta   90.00
_cell.angle_gamma   90.00
#
_symmetry.space_group_name_H-M   'P 1'
#
loop_
_entity.id
_entity.type
_entity.pdbx_description
1 polymer ?
#
loop_
_entity_poly.entity_id
_entity_poly.type
_entity_poly.pdbx_seq_one_letter_code
_entity_poly.pdbx_strand_id
1 'polypeptide(L)'
;RRILNHALVYEPHPDNITPAVMGGFNAATVEKGKVFSQKKHLPNYIKAIVVIPNKPISTSKARTLLPKSYSKENAVYNLSHTALSVAAFFNEDWEML
;
A
#
# COMPACT_ATOMS: atom_id res chain seq x y z
N ARG A 1 -17.29 1.74 0.34
CA ARG A 1 -17.03 0.57 1.22
C ARG A 1 -17.64 -0.73 0.71
N ARG A 2 -18.92 -0.77 0.28
CA ARG A 2 -19.56 -2.01 -0.21
C ARG A 2 -18.78 -2.65 -1.37
N ILE A 3 -18.37 -1.88 -2.37
CA ILE A 3 -17.61 -2.37 -3.53
C ILE A 3 -16.25 -2.96 -3.08
N LEU A 4 -15.52 -2.27 -2.21
CA LEU A 4 -14.25 -2.75 -1.70
C LEU A 4 -14.37 -4.08 -0.95
N ASN A 5 -15.41 -4.22 -0.10
CA ASN A 5 -15.63 -5.47 0.62
C ASN A 5 -16.02 -6.63 -0.32
N HIS A 6 -16.73 -6.35 -1.41
CA HIS A 6 -17.01 -7.36 -2.45
C HIS A 6 -15.73 -7.75 -3.22
N ALA A 7 -14.89 -6.76 -3.53
CA ALA A 7 -13.64 -7.01 -4.25
C ALA A 7 -12.65 -7.89 -3.47
N LEU A 8 -12.71 -7.89 -2.12
CA LEU A 8 -11.89 -8.77 -1.27
C LEU A 8 -12.09 -10.27 -1.57
N VAL A 9 -13.23 -10.65 -2.12
CA VAL A 9 -13.51 -12.06 -2.50
C VAL A 9 -12.60 -12.51 -3.65
N TYR A 10 -12.23 -11.58 -4.53
CA TYR A 10 -11.44 -11.83 -5.73
C TYR A 10 -9.96 -11.49 -5.52
N GLU A 11 -9.67 -10.44 -4.75
CA GLU A 11 -8.33 -9.96 -4.44
C GLU A 11 -8.24 -9.62 -2.95
N PRO A 12 -7.61 -10.48 -2.12
CA PRO A 12 -7.59 -10.32 -0.67
C PRO A 12 -6.67 -9.19 -0.17
N HIS A 13 -5.99 -8.50 -1.08
CA HIS A 13 -5.02 -7.46 -0.75
C HIS A 13 -5.63 -6.07 -0.94
N PRO A 14 -5.91 -5.33 0.15
CA PRO A 14 -6.60 -4.04 0.07
C PRO A 14 -5.78 -2.94 -0.62
N ASP A 15 -4.46 -3.06 -0.62
CA ASP A 15 -3.52 -2.19 -1.31
C ASP A 15 -3.65 -2.26 -2.84
N ASN A 16 -4.13 -3.37 -3.40
CA ASN A 16 -4.43 -3.50 -4.81
C ASN A 16 -5.81 -2.94 -5.16
N ILE A 17 -6.85 -3.37 -4.43
CA ILE A 17 -8.23 -3.02 -4.77
C ILE A 17 -8.59 -1.57 -4.44
N THR A 18 -8.02 -1.00 -3.39
CA THR A 18 -8.40 0.34 -2.93
C THR A 18 -8.02 1.42 -3.95
N PRO A 19 -6.77 1.50 -4.43
CA PRO A 19 -6.42 2.48 -5.45
C PRO A 19 -7.05 2.20 -6.81
N ALA A 20 -7.31 0.94 -7.16
CA ALA A 20 -8.02 0.59 -8.40
C ALA A 20 -9.46 1.12 -8.41
N VAL A 21 -10.14 1.09 -7.26
CA VAL A 21 -11.52 1.55 -7.13
C VAL A 21 -11.62 3.05 -6.86
N MET A 22 -10.73 3.59 -6.03
CA MET A 22 -10.83 4.96 -5.51
C MET A 22 -9.91 5.95 -6.21
N GLY A 23 -8.82 5.48 -6.83
CA GLY A 23 -7.75 6.33 -7.36
C GLY A 23 -7.01 7.08 -6.26
N GLY A 24 -5.95 7.82 -6.63
CA GLY A 24 -5.13 8.61 -5.72
C GLY A 24 -4.23 7.76 -4.81
N PHE A 25 -3.63 8.39 -3.81
CA PHE A 25 -2.89 7.70 -2.76
C PHE A 25 -3.87 7.12 -1.73
N ASN A 26 -3.65 5.86 -1.34
CA ASN A 26 -4.53 5.17 -0.40
C ASN A 26 -3.72 4.49 0.71
N ALA A 27 -4.08 4.74 1.95
CA ALA A 27 -3.69 3.93 3.09
C ALA A 27 -4.86 3.01 3.45
N ALA A 28 -4.67 1.70 3.40
CA ALA A 28 -5.75 0.75 3.58
C ALA A 28 -5.35 -0.47 4.41
N THR A 29 -6.30 -1.01 5.14
CA THR A 29 -6.17 -2.27 5.88
C THR A 29 -7.46 -3.08 5.82
N VAL A 30 -7.37 -4.36 6.17
CA VAL A 30 -8.53 -5.25 6.34
C VAL A 30 -8.62 -5.68 7.79
N GLU A 31 -9.78 -5.47 8.39
CA GLU A 31 -10.09 -5.98 9.71
C GLU A 31 -11.46 -6.67 9.67
N LYS A 32 -11.52 -7.90 10.15
CA LYS A 32 -12.78 -8.71 10.20
C LYS A 32 -13.53 -8.74 8.86
N GLY A 33 -12.78 -8.91 7.75
CA GLY A 33 -13.36 -8.97 6.39
C GLY A 33 -13.89 -7.65 5.85
N LYS A 34 -13.53 -6.53 6.46
CA LYS A 34 -13.94 -5.18 6.02
C LYS A 34 -12.71 -4.34 5.69
N VAL A 35 -12.78 -3.60 4.59
CA VAL A 35 -11.74 -2.65 4.20
C VAL A 35 -11.93 -1.34 4.94
N PHE A 36 -10.87 -0.89 5.57
CA PHE A 36 -10.71 0.46 6.12
C PHE A 36 -9.66 1.18 5.29
N SER A 37 -10.00 2.37 4.81
CA SER A 37 -9.08 3.14 3.97
C SER A 37 -9.24 4.63 4.15
N GLN A 38 -8.14 5.32 3.96
CA GLN A 38 -8.07 6.77 3.80
C GLN A 38 -7.49 7.07 2.41
N LYS A 39 -8.05 8.07 1.74
CA LYS A 39 -7.64 8.50 0.41
C LYS A 39 -7.15 9.93 0.42
N LYS A 40 -6.04 10.18 -0.28
CA LYS A 40 -5.58 11.52 -0.62
C LYS A 40 -5.58 11.68 -2.13
N HIS A 41 -6.16 12.76 -2.63
CA HIS A 41 -5.98 13.17 -4.01
C HIS A 41 -4.57 13.72 -4.17
N LEU A 42 -3.86 13.25 -5.18
CA LEU A 42 -2.53 13.76 -5.48
C LEU A 42 -2.63 14.96 -6.42
N PRO A 43 -1.81 15.99 -6.22
CA PRO A 43 -1.71 17.09 -7.16
C PRO A 43 -1.28 16.64 -8.55
N ASN A 44 -1.71 17.32 -9.60
CA ASN A 44 -1.43 16.97 -10.99
C ASN A 44 0.06 17.02 -11.37
N TYR A 45 0.88 17.74 -10.60
CA TYR A 45 2.33 17.80 -10.82
C TYR A 45 3.06 16.57 -10.26
N ILE A 46 2.46 15.80 -9.36
CA ILE A 46 3.03 14.53 -8.90
C ILE A 46 2.80 13.46 -9.96
N LYS A 47 3.88 12.78 -10.36
CA LYS A 47 3.86 11.73 -11.37
C LYS A 47 4.40 10.44 -10.80
N ALA A 48 3.75 9.33 -11.10
CA ALA A 48 4.27 8.00 -10.82
C ALA A 48 5.08 7.50 -12.01
N ILE A 49 6.30 7.04 -11.75
CA ILE A 49 7.15 6.39 -12.76
C ILE A 49 7.09 4.89 -12.49
N VAL A 50 6.65 4.12 -13.48
CA VAL A 50 6.55 2.66 -13.37
C VAL A 50 7.65 2.02 -14.20
N VAL A 51 8.49 1.22 -13.55
CA VAL A 51 9.53 0.41 -14.21
C VAL A 51 9.04 -1.04 -14.30
N ILE A 52 8.87 -1.52 -15.53
CA ILE A 52 8.37 -2.87 -15.79
C ILE A 52 9.53 -3.73 -16.28
N PRO A 53 10.02 -4.70 -15.50
CA PRO A 53 11.10 -5.58 -15.93
C PRO A 53 10.61 -6.57 -17.00
N ASN A 54 11.51 -6.96 -17.90
CA ASN A 54 11.21 -7.94 -18.95
C ASN A 54 10.95 -9.36 -18.42
N LYS A 55 11.42 -9.66 -17.21
CA LYS A 55 11.19 -10.96 -16.58
C LYS A 55 10.20 -10.79 -15.43
N PRO A 56 9.00 -11.37 -15.52
CA PRO A 56 8.03 -11.31 -14.44
C PRO A 56 8.51 -12.13 -13.24
N ILE A 57 8.34 -11.59 -12.05
CA ILE A 57 8.53 -12.31 -10.79
C ILE A 57 7.15 -12.56 -10.21
N SER A 58 6.80 -13.84 -9.97
CA SER A 58 5.52 -14.14 -9.34
C SER A 58 5.51 -13.65 -7.89
N THR A 59 4.40 -13.07 -7.46
CA THR A 59 4.22 -12.60 -6.08
C THR A 59 4.43 -13.72 -5.06
N SER A 60 3.98 -14.94 -5.37
CA SER A 60 4.18 -16.10 -4.52
C SER A 60 5.67 -16.41 -4.32
N LYS A 61 6.46 -16.42 -5.40
CA LYS A 61 7.91 -16.61 -5.32
C LYS A 61 8.60 -15.49 -4.54
N ALA A 62 8.25 -14.26 -4.77
CA ALA A 62 8.80 -13.12 -4.03
C ALA A 62 8.54 -13.25 -2.52
N ARG A 63 7.33 -13.66 -2.12
CA ARG A 63 6.96 -13.88 -0.71
C ARG A 63 7.75 -14.99 -0.03
N THR A 64 8.17 -16.03 -0.75
CA THR A 64 9.00 -17.11 -0.16
C THR A 64 10.41 -16.64 0.22
N LEU A 65 10.86 -15.53 -0.35
CA LEU A 65 12.17 -14.92 -0.05
C LEU A 65 12.15 -14.04 1.21
N LEU A 66 10.97 -13.68 1.68
CA LEU A 66 10.83 -12.86 2.89
C LEU A 66 11.15 -13.69 4.14
N PRO A 67 11.83 -13.09 5.14
CA PRO A 67 12.08 -13.76 6.41
C PRO A 67 10.75 -14.07 7.12
N LYS A 68 10.72 -15.22 7.83
CA LYS A 68 9.54 -15.64 8.59
C LYS A 68 9.33 -14.85 9.89
N SER A 69 10.36 -14.17 10.36
CA SER A 69 10.33 -13.35 11.57
C SER A 69 11.22 -12.14 11.39
N TYR A 70 10.91 -11.08 12.10
CA TYR A 70 11.65 -9.82 12.11
C TYR A 70 12.08 -9.49 13.53
N SER A 71 13.25 -8.86 13.69
CA SER A 71 13.65 -8.32 14.98
C SER A 71 12.71 -7.19 15.40
N LYS A 72 12.61 -6.94 16.71
CA LYS A 72 11.85 -5.80 17.24
C LYS A 72 12.32 -4.49 16.62
N GLU A 73 13.62 -4.33 16.47
CA GLU A 73 14.24 -3.15 15.87
C GLU A 73 13.78 -2.93 14.42
N ASN A 74 13.85 -3.97 13.58
CA ASN A 74 13.38 -3.92 12.20
C ASN A 74 11.87 -3.65 12.11
N ALA A 75 11.07 -4.23 13.01
CA ALA A 75 9.64 -3.97 13.05
C ALA A 75 9.34 -2.50 13.40
N VAL A 76 10.00 -1.95 14.42
CA VAL A 76 9.85 -0.54 14.81
C VAL A 76 10.31 0.38 13.70
N TYR A 77 11.45 0.10 13.07
CA TYR A 77 11.97 0.88 11.94
C TYR A 77 10.94 0.94 10.81
N ASN A 78 10.46 -0.20 10.33
CA ASN A 78 9.51 -0.25 9.22
C ASN A 78 8.17 0.43 9.56
N LEU A 79 7.64 0.20 10.76
CA LEU A 79 6.38 0.82 11.20
C LEU A 79 6.48 2.34 11.28
N SER A 80 7.58 2.85 11.87
CA SER A 80 7.78 4.30 12.01
C SER A 80 7.97 4.99 10.66
N HIS A 81 8.75 4.40 9.76
CA HIS A 81 8.96 4.94 8.41
C HIS A 81 7.68 4.88 7.57
N THR A 82 6.92 3.79 7.68
CA THR A 82 5.62 3.68 7.01
C THR A 82 4.65 4.76 7.51
N ALA A 83 4.55 4.95 8.83
CA ALA A 83 3.69 5.98 9.41
C ALA A 83 4.10 7.39 8.95
N LEU A 84 5.40 7.66 8.94
CA LEU A 84 5.95 8.96 8.49
C LEU A 84 5.67 9.19 6.99
N SER A 85 5.89 8.19 6.14
CA SER A 85 5.60 8.27 4.70
C SER A 85 4.10 8.53 4.45
N VAL A 86 3.21 7.85 5.15
CA VAL A 86 1.77 8.10 5.05
C VAL A 86 1.44 9.53 5.46
N ALA A 87 2.00 10.00 6.58
CA ALA A 87 1.80 11.38 7.04
C ALA A 87 2.30 12.40 6.02
N ALA A 88 3.47 12.18 5.42
CA ALA A 88 4.04 13.03 4.39
C ALA A 88 3.11 13.16 3.16
N PHE A 89 2.57 12.03 2.66
CA PHE A 89 1.59 12.06 1.57
C PHE A 89 0.33 12.86 1.93
N PHE A 90 -0.21 12.68 3.13
CA PHE A 90 -1.42 13.40 3.56
C PHE A 90 -1.18 14.89 3.78
N ASN A 91 0.02 15.28 4.20
CA ASN A 91 0.41 16.67 4.42
C ASN A 91 1.04 17.35 3.19
N GLU A 92 1.24 16.61 2.10
CA GLU A 92 1.92 17.11 0.88
C GLU A 92 3.37 17.53 1.14
N ASP A 93 4.01 16.88 2.10
CA ASP A 93 5.42 17.08 2.44
C ASP A 93 6.29 16.16 1.57
N TRP A 94 6.54 16.61 0.35
CA TRP A 94 7.24 15.84 -0.68
C TRP A 94 8.75 15.75 -0.43
N GLU A 95 9.32 16.64 0.38
CA GLU A 95 10.73 16.59 0.77
C GLU A 95 11.02 15.45 1.76
N MET A 96 9.98 14.97 2.45
CA MET A 96 10.09 13.87 3.40
C MET A 96 10.04 12.47 2.75
N LEU A 97 9.72 12.36 1.46
CA LEU A 97 9.60 11.12 0.69
C LEU A 97 10.89 10.87 -0.09
#